data_e57b96497cb5113072c5f6bc4635a4f9
#
_entry.id   e57b96497cb5113072c5f6bc4635a4f9
#
_cell.length_a   1.000
_cell.length_b   1.000
_cell.length_c   1.000
_cell.angle_alpha   90.00
_cell.angle_beta   90.00
_cell.angle_gamma   90.00
#
_symmetry.space_group_name_H-M   'P 1'
#
loop_
_entity.id
_entity.type
_entity.pdbx_description
1 polymer ?
#
loop_
_entity_poly.entity_id
_entity_poly.type
_entity_poly.pdbx_seq_one_letter_code
_entity_poly.pdbx_strand_id
1 'polypeptide(L)'
;MPTGEELKQKGIQEFTQGDYEEAVDTFRAAAAAYEDEGAADMVAEMQVNLGLALHSIGEHEQALEQMNMALAVFTQINDQHRRAQVLGNMARVYARQGNTEQAMTNYREASAIFIEMNDEENYGQTVMAIADLQFRSGQLMKAAATYEVGLEYIKSPNTRQKMMKKLLGVRNRLTGGGLPSTKEDQSDDEENDE
;
A
#
# COMPACT_ATOMS: atom_id res chain seq x y z
N MET A 1 -33.13 6.05 9.09
CA MET A 1 -32.19 5.40 8.15
C MET A 1 -30.87 5.28 8.88
N PRO A 2 -30.05 4.25 8.62
CA PRO A 2 -28.74 4.17 9.22
C PRO A 2 -27.88 5.34 8.73
N THR A 3 -26.97 5.81 9.58
CA THR A 3 -26.03 6.88 9.26
C THR A 3 -24.90 6.38 8.36
N GLY A 4 -24.16 7.29 7.70
CA GLY A 4 -22.98 6.94 6.91
C GLY A 4 -21.96 6.15 7.73
N GLU A 5 -21.72 6.53 9.00
CA GLU A 5 -20.79 5.84 9.90
C GLU A 5 -21.27 4.42 10.29
N GLU A 6 -22.56 4.23 10.58
CA GLU A 6 -23.11 2.89 10.88
C GLU A 6 -22.96 1.95 9.68
N LEU A 7 -23.23 2.44 8.47
CA LEU A 7 -23.05 1.68 7.23
C LEU A 7 -21.56 1.39 6.94
N LYS A 8 -20.69 2.36 7.16
CA LYS A 8 -19.23 2.16 7.03
C LYS A 8 -18.74 1.02 7.92
N GLN A 9 -19.10 1.05 9.20
CA GLN A 9 -18.69 0.01 10.15
C GLN A 9 -19.24 -1.38 9.76
N LYS A 10 -20.50 -1.42 9.31
CA LYS A 10 -21.11 -2.66 8.82
C LYS A 10 -20.35 -3.19 7.59
N GLY A 11 -20.07 -2.35 6.59
CA GLY A 11 -19.33 -2.75 5.39
C GLY A 11 -17.91 -3.24 5.68
N ILE A 12 -17.21 -2.59 6.65
CA ILE A 12 -15.89 -3.06 7.11
C ILE A 12 -16.00 -4.45 7.77
N GLN A 13 -17.03 -4.68 8.56
CA GLN A 13 -17.27 -5.99 9.16
C GLN A 13 -17.52 -7.07 8.09
N GLU A 14 -18.43 -6.83 7.14
CA GLU A 14 -18.74 -7.73 6.03
C GLU A 14 -17.46 -8.03 5.20
N PHE A 15 -16.70 -7.00 4.84
CA PHE A 15 -15.43 -7.16 4.12
C PHE A 15 -14.43 -8.03 4.88
N THR A 16 -14.32 -7.84 6.21
CA THR A 16 -13.39 -8.61 7.06
C THR A 16 -13.83 -10.07 7.20
N GLN A 17 -15.14 -10.34 7.14
CA GLN A 17 -15.71 -11.69 7.16
C GLN A 17 -15.57 -12.41 5.82
N GLY A 18 -15.30 -11.67 4.75
CA GLY A 18 -15.19 -12.21 3.39
C GLY A 18 -16.50 -12.13 2.60
N ASP A 19 -17.53 -11.49 3.17
CA ASP A 19 -18.84 -11.27 2.55
C ASP A 19 -18.75 -10.05 1.61
N TYR A 20 -17.98 -10.23 0.52
CA TYR A 20 -17.56 -9.11 -0.33
C TYR A 20 -18.70 -8.52 -1.17
N GLU A 21 -19.66 -9.32 -1.61
CA GLU A 21 -20.84 -8.87 -2.33
C GLU A 21 -21.72 -7.97 -1.44
N GLU A 22 -21.94 -8.37 -0.20
CA GLU A 22 -22.67 -7.59 0.81
C GLU A 22 -21.91 -6.30 1.15
N ALA A 23 -20.58 -6.38 1.29
CA ALA A 23 -19.75 -5.21 1.53
C ALA A 23 -19.83 -4.19 0.39
N VAL A 24 -19.90 -4.63 -0.88
CA VAL A 24 -20.12 -3.75 -2.04
C VAL A 24 -21.40 -2.95 -1.88
N ASP A 25 -22.52 -3.60 -1.55
CA ASP A 25 -23.81 -2.92 -1.42
C ASP A 25 -23.83 -1.99 -0.21
N THR A 26 -23.22 -2.43 0.90
CA THR A 26 -23.14 -1.64 2.14
C THR A 26 -22.24 -0.41 1.97
N PHE A 27 -21.07 -0.52 1.33
CA PHE A 27 -20.21 0.64 1.06
C PHE A 27 -20.85 1.63 0.07
N ARG A 28 -21.60 1.13 -0.92
CA ARG A 28 -22.38 1.99 -1.81
C ARG A 28 -23.45 2.79 -1.06
N ALA A 29 -24.18 2.14 -0.15
CA ALA A 29 -25.16 2.81 0.69
C ALA A 29 -24.49 3.80 1.67
N ALA A 30 -23.31 3.48 2.21
CA ALA A 30 -22.55 4.39 3.06
C ALA A 30 -22.08 5.64 2.30
N ALA A 31 -21.60 5.48 1.05
CA ALA A 31 -21.21 6.60 0.21
C ALA A 31 -22.41 7.55 -0.06
N ALA A 32 -23.58 7.00 -0.38
CA ALA A 32 -24.79 7.79 -0.58
C ALA A 32 -25.23 8.54 0.69
N ALA A 33 -25.14 7.90 1.87
CA ALA A 33 -25.47 8.56 3.14
C ALA A 33 -24.51 9.71 3.45
N TYR A 34 -23.20 9.54 3.19
CA TYR A 34 -22.23 10.63 3.36
C TYR A 34 -22.39 11.74 2.30
N GLU A 35 -22.87 11.41 1.10
CA GLU A 35 -23.21 12.42 0.09
C GLU A 35 -24.36 13.31 0.57
N ASP A 36 -25.43 12.72 1.14
CA ASP A 36 -26.53 13.45 1.76
C ASP A 36 -26.09 14.32 2.95
N GLU A 37 -25.05 13.89 3.67
CA GLU A 37 -24.42 14.64 4.77
C GLU A 37 -23.46 15.75 4.28
N GLY A 38 -23.14 15.79 2.98
CA GLY A 38 -22.18 16.73 2.39
C GLY A 38 -20.71 16.45 2.73
N ALA A 39 -20.39 15.24 3.19
CA ALA A 39 -19.07 14.81 3.64
C ALA A 39 -18.25 14.20 2.50
N ALA A 40 -17.78 15.03 1.56
CA ALA A 40 -17.12 14.58 0.33
C ALA A 40 -15.87 13.72 0.54
N ASP A 41 -15.11 13.96 1.60
CA ASP A 41 -13.93 13.17 1.94
C ASP A 41 -14.32 11.77 2.46
N MET A 42 -15.44 11.66 3.16
CA MET A 42 -16.00 10.36 3.60
C MET A 42 -16.60 9.58 2.42
N VAL A 43 -17.22 10.27 1.46
CA VAL A 43 -17.65 9.66 0.20
C VAL A 43 -16.44 9.04 -0.50
N ALA A 44 -15.35 9.78 -0.64
CA ALA A 44 -14.12 9.27 -1.25
C ALA A 44 -13.52 8.07 -0.49
N GLU A 45 -13.56 8.09 0.84
CA GLU A 45 -13.16 6.94 1.66
C GLU A 45 -14.03 5.70 1.37
N MET A 46 -15.34 5.87 1.26
CA MET A 46 -16.25 4.77 0.91
C MET A 46 -16.01 4.27 -0.51
N GLN A 47 -15.68 5.15 -1.47
CA GLN A 47 -15.29 4.75 -2.83
C GLN A 47 -14.02 3.88 -2.83
N VAL A 48 -13.04 4.15 -1.97
CA VAL A 48 -11.86 3.27 -1.82
C VAL A 48 -12.28 1.90 -1.30
N ASN A 49 -13.09 1.86 -0.24
CA ASN A 49 -13.54 0.60 0.37
C ASN A 49 -14.42 -0.21 -0.60
N LEU A 50 -15.32 0.45 -1.33
CA LEU A 50 -16.09 -0.13 -2.41
C LEU A 50 -15.19 -0.71 -3.50
N GLY A 51 -14.16 0.05 -3.92
CA GLY A 51 -13.17 -0.43 -4.88
C GLY A 51 -12.41 -1.66 -4.40
N LEU A 52 -12.09 -1.76 -3.11
CA LEU A 52 -11.46 -2.95 -2.53
C LEU A 52 -12.40 -4.16 -2.52
N ALA A 53 -13.69 -3.97 -2.18
CA ALA A 53 -14.69 -5.02 -2.22
C ALA A 53 -14.94 -5.52 -3.65
N LEU A 54 -15.10 -4.60 -4.62
CA LEU A 54 -15.22 -4.92 -6.04
C LEU A 54 -14.00 -5.69 -6.56
N HIS A 55 -12.79 -5.29 -6.17
CA HIS A 55 -11.58 -6.03 -6.51
C HIS A 55 -11.60 -7.45 -5.97
N SER A 56 -12.13 -7.67 -4.77
CA SER A 56 -12.17 -8.98 -4.13
C SER A 56 -13.13 -9.94 -4.83
N ILE A 57 -14.21 -9.44 -5.44
CA ILE A 57 -15.14 -10.23 -6.27
C ILE A 57 -14.73 -10.31 -7.75
N GLY A 58 -13.58 -9.68 -8.15
CA GLY A 58 -13.04 -9.73 -9.50
C GLY A 58 -13.51 -8.64 -10.44
N GLU A 59 -14.32 -7.69 -9.98
CA GLU A 59 -14.85 -6.55 -10.76
C GLU A 59 -13.80 -5.42 -10.84
N HIS A 60 -12.67 -5.74 -11.51
CA HIS A 60 -11.46 -4.89 -11.46
C HIS A 60 -11.63 -3.53 -12.13
N GLU A 61 -12.40 -3.45 -13.23
CA GLU A 61 -12.66 -2.19 -13.93
C GLU A 61 -13.49 -1.24 -13.06
N GLN A 62 -14.54 -1.76 -12.44
CA GLN A 62 -15.37 -0.97 -11.52
C GLN A 62 -14.57 -0.56 -10.27
N ALA A 63 -13.69 -1.44 -9.76
CA ALA A 63 -12.80 -1.12 -8.65
C ALA A 63 -11.90 0.08 -8.97
N LEU A 64 -11.27 0.09 -10.16
CA LEU A 64 -10.43 1.20 -10.60
C LEU A 64 -11.22 2.49 -10.83
N GLU A 65 -12.44 2.41 -11.31
CA GLU A 65 -13.33 3.58 -11.47
C GLU A 65 -13.58 4.25 -10.12
N GLN A 66 -14.00 3.49 -9.11
CA GLN A 66 -14.25 4.01 -7.76
C GLN A 66 -12.97 4.59 -7.13
N MET A 67 -11.85 3.89 -7.25
CA MET A 67 -10.57 4.38 -6.73
C MET A 67 -10.09 5.66 -7.43
N ASN A 68 -10.34 5.82 -8.75
CA ASN A 68 -10.02 7.05 -9.46
C ASN A 68 -10.87 8.24 -8.99
N MET A 69 -12.16 8.04 -8.69
CA MET A 69 -13.01 9.08 -8.11
C MET A 69 -12.47 9.53 -6.76
N ALA A 70 -12.12 8.60 -5.89
CA ALA A 70 -11.50 8.90 -4.59
C ALA A 70 -10.14 9.62 -4.72
N LEU A 71 -9.30 9.17 -5.66
CA LEU A 71 -8.00 9.78 -5.94
C LEU A 71 -8.13 11.25 -6.33
N ALA A 72 -9.13 11.59 -7.15
CA ALA A 72 -9.40 12.96 -7.55
C ALA A 72 -9.75 13.84 -6.34
N VAL A 73 -10.60 13.36 -5.44
CA VAL A 73 -11.00 14.08 -4.22
C VAL A 73 -9.79 14.29 -3.30
N PHE A 74 -9.03 13.23 -2.98
CA PHE A 74 -7.87 13.35 -2.10
C PHE A 74 -6.76 14.23 -2.70
N THR A 75 -6.63 14.26 -4.03
CA THR A 75 -5.73 15.21 -4.71
C THR A 75 -6.23 16.64 -4.55
N GLN A 76 -7.53 16.90 -4.74
CA GLN A 76 -8.13 18.21 -4.62
C GLN A 76 -8.01 18.80 -3.20
N ILE A 77 -8.20 17.97 -2.17
CA ILE A 77 -8.07 18.39 -0.76
C ILE A 77 -6.63 18.32 -0.23
N ASN A 78 -5.66 17.96 -1.09
CA ASN A 78 -4.24 17.79 -0.77
C ASN A 78 -3.96 16.77 0.36
N ASP A 79 -4.78 15.73 0.47
CA ASP A 79 -4.54 14.62 1.40
C ASP A 79 -3.55 13.62 0.81
N GLN A 80 -2.28 13.89 0.98
CA GLN A 80 -1.20 13.08 0.41
C GLN A 80 -1.18 11.67 0.95
N HIS A 81 -1.55 11.47 2.23
CA HIS A 81 -1.55 10.13 2.83
C HIS A 81 -2.61 9.23 2.19
N ARG A 82 -3.88 9.66 2.17
CA ARG A 82 -4.96 8.89 1.55
C ARG A 82 -4.74 8.75 0.03
N ARG A 83 -4.17 9.77 -0.62
CA ARG A 83 -3.77 9.70 -2.04
C ARG A 83 -2.78 8.56 -2.30
N ALA A 84 -1.72 8.43 -1.49
CA ALA A 84 -0.73 7.36 -1.63
C ALA A 84 -1.34 5.97 -1.36
N GLN A 85 -2.25 5.86 -0.38
CA GLN A 85 -2.97 4.60 -0.12
C GLN A 85 -3.82 4.16 -1.31
N VAL A 86 -4.55 5.08 -1.95
CA VAL A 86 -5.36 4.79 -3.15
C VAL A 86 -4.46 4.33 -4.29
N LEU A 87 -3.36 5.02 -4.55
CA LEU A 87 -2.39 4.63 -5.58
C LEU A 87 -1.85 3.22 -5.35
N GLY A 88 -1.50 2.87 -4.10
CA GLY A 88 -1.09 1.52 -3.73
C GLY A 88 -2.17 0.46 -3.97
N ASN A 89 -3.43 0.79 -3.69
CA ASN A 89 -4.57 -0.09 -3.94
C ASN A 89 -4.82 -0.28 -5.45
N MET A 90 -4.80 0.79 -6.23
CA MET A 90 -4.90 0.73 -7.71
C MET A 90 -3.78 -0.11 -8.31
N ALA A 91 -2.53 0.07 -7.82
CA ALA A 91 -1.40 -0.72 -8.25
C ALA A 91 -1.62 -2.23 -8.04
N ARG A 92 -2.24 -2.62 -6.92
CA ARG A 92 -2.59 -4.01 -6.63
C ARG A 92 -3.65 -4.55 -7.61
N VAL A 93 -4.65 -3.75 -7.96
CA VAL A 93 -5.67 -4.12 -8.97
C VAL A 93 -5.01 -4.31 -10.33
N TYR A 94 -4.19 -3.35 -10.80
CA TYR A 94 -3.44 -3.47 -12.05
C TYR A 94 -2.51 -4.69 -12.08
N ALA A 95 -1.82 -4.97 -10.97
CA ALA A 95 -0.97 -6.16 -10.86
C ALA A 95 -1.77 -7.47 -10.99
N ARG A 96 -3.00 -7.49 -10.49
CA ARG A 96 -3.90 -8.65 -10.59
C ARG A 96 -4.40 -8.85 -12.03
N GLN A 97 -4.65 -7.77 -12.77
CA GLN A 97 -4.99 -7.79 -14.19
C GLN A 97 -3.79 -8.12 -15.11
N GLY A 98 -2.56 -8.22 -14.55
CA GLY A 98 -1.35 -8.42 -15.34
C GLY A 98 -0.80 -7.14 -15.97
N ASN A 99 -1.40 -5.99 -15.67
CA ASN A 99 -0.95 -4.69 -16.15
C ASN A 99 0.22 -4.17 -15.31
N THR A 100 1.40 -4.78 -15.55
CA THR A 100 2.61 -4.57 -14.77
C THR A 100 3.11 -3.12 -14.83
N GLU A 101 2.91 -2.44 -15.97
CA GLU A 101 3.39 -1.07 -16.17
C GLU A 101 2.63 -0.07 -15.29
N GLN A 102 1.29 -0.10 -15.34
CA GLN A 102 0.46 0.75 -14.49
C GLN A 102 0.66 0.41 -13.01
N ALA A 103 0.75 -0.87 -12.65
CA ALA A 103 1.03 -1.28 -11.30
C ALA A 103 2.34 -0.69 -10.79
N MET A 104 3.41 -0.78 -11.58
CA MET A 104 4.73 -0.24 -11.22
C MET A 104 4.70 1.28 -11.07
N THR A 105 4.02 2.00 -11.98
CA THR A 105 3.89 3.46 -11.93
C THR A 105 3.18 3.90 -10.65
N ASN A 106 2.03 3.30 -10.34
CA ASN A 106 1.26 3.66 -9.16
C ASN A 106 2.00 3.32 -7.84
N TYR A 107 2.67 2.16 -7.76
CA TYR A 107 3.46 1.82 -6.57
C TYR A 107 4.64 2.79 -6.37
N ARG A 108 5.32 3.22 -7.44
CA ARG A 108 6.42 4.18 -7.32
C ARG A 108 5.93 5.53 -6.85
N GLU A 109 4.80 6.01 -7.35
CA GLU A 109 4.21 7.27 -6.90
C GLU A 109 3.78 7.17 -5.42
N ALA A 110 3.11 6.10 -5.02
CA ALA A 110 2.74 5.87 -3.63
C ALA A 110 3.97 5.84 -2.71
N SER A 111 5.03 5.11 -3.09
CA SER A 111 6.25 5.02 -2.29
C SER A 111 6.98 6.37 -2.17
N ALA A 112 7.00 7.19 -3.23
CA ALA A 112 7.58 8.53 -3.19
C ALA A 112 6.84 9.43 -2.17
N ILE A 113 5.51 9.38 -2.16
CA ILE A 113 4.72 10.14 -1.19
C ILE A 113 4.97 9.66 0.24
N PHE A 114 4.96 8.34 0.49
CA PHE A 114 5.16 7.82 1.84
C PHE A 114 6.53 8.17 2.41
N ILE A 115 7.60 8.12 1.61
CA ILE A 115 8.94 8.47 2.09
C ILE A 115 9.06 9.99 2.35
N GLU A 116 8.46 10.84 1.52
CA GLU A 116 8.39 12.28 1.73
C GLU A 116 7.64 12.65 3.02
N MET A 117 6.63 11.85 3.38
CA MET A 117 5.86 12.02 4.61
C MET A 117 6.52 11.39 5.84
N ASN A 118 7.69 10.76 5.71
CA ASN A 118 8.33 9.95 6.75
C ASN A 118 7.45 8.79 7.25
N ASP A 119 6.54 8.27 6.42
CA ASP A 119 5.76 7.08 6.69
C ASP A 119 6.55 5.83 6.27
N GLU A 120 7.55 5.51 7.08
CA GLU A 120 8.51 4.43 6.83
C GLU A 120 7.82 3.08 6.64
N GLU A 121 6.78 2.78 7.43
CA GLU A 121 6.10 1.49 7.40
C GLU A 121 5.36 1.28 6.06
N ASN A 122 4.55 2.27 5.62
CA ASN A 122 3.85 2.19 4.35
C ASN A 122 4.81 2.26 3.15
N TYR A 123 5.91 3.02 3.26
CA TYR A 123 6.99 3.00 2.29
C TYR A 123 7.57 1.60 2.14
N GLY A 124 7.98 0.96 3.25
CA GLY A 124 8.56 -0.38 3.24
C GLY A 124 7.62 -1.43 2.64
N GLN A 125 6.34 -1.39 3.01
CA GLN A 125 5.31 -2.29 2.47
C GLN A 125 5.14 -2.08 0.96
N THR A 126 5.10 -0.84 0.49
CA THR A 126 4.95 -0.51 -0.93
C THR A 126 6.18 -0.96 -1.73
N VAL A 127 7.39 -0.74 -1.21
CA VAL A 127 8.64 -1.22 -1.83
C VAL A 127 8.67 -2.75 -1.92
N MET A 128 8.18 -3.47 -0.91
CA MET A 128 8.05 -4.93 -1.00
C MET A 128 7.02 -5.36 -2.05
N ALA A 129 5.92 -4.62 -2.22
CA ALA A 129 4.96 -4.89 -3.30
C ALA A 129 5.58 -4.69 -4.69
N ILE A 130 6.45 -3.68 -4.85
CA ILE A 130 7.28 -3.51 -6.06
C ILE A 130 8.18 -4.73 -6.28
N ALA A 131 8.82 -5.23 -5.23
CA ALA A 131 9.67 -6.42 -5.32
C ALA A 131 8.88 -7.68 -5.73
N ASP A 132 7.69 -7.88 -5.19
CA ASP A 132 6.79 -8.97 -5.60
C ASP A 132 6.40 -8.85 -7.09
N LEU A 133 6.13 -7.66 -7.57
CA LEU A 133 5.82 -7.40 -8.98
C LEU A 133 7.03 -7.70 -9.89
N GLN A 134 8.22 -7.28 -9.50
CA GLN A 134 9.47 -7.59 -10.19
C GLN A 134 9.75 -9.10 -10.22
N PHE A 135 9.49 -9.80 -9.12
CA PHE A 135 9.65 -11.25 -9.03
C PHE A 135 8.72 -11.97 -10.02
N ARG A 136 7.44 -11.61 -10.05
CA ARG A 136 6.44 -12.15 -11.00
C ARG A 136 6.80 -11.87 -12.45
N SER A 137 7.50 -10.76 -12.70
CA SER A 137 8.00 -10.36 -14.03
C SER A 137 9.36 -11.00 -14.39
N GLY A 138 9.86 -11.96 -13.60
CA GLY A 138 11.12 -12.66 -13.84
C GLY A 138 12.38 -11.85 -13.51
N GLN A 139 12.27 -10.65 -12.93
CA GLN A 139 13.41 -9.78 -12.60
C GLN A 139 13.98 -10.14 -11.21
N LEU A 140 14.40 -11.40 -11.04
CA LEU A 140 14.72 -11.98 -9.73
C LEU A 140 15.77 -11.21 -8.92
N MET A 141 16.85 -10.75 -9.58
CA MET A 141 17.93 -10.01 -8.90
C MET A 141 17.47 -8.64 -8.43
N LYS A 142 16.67 -7.94 -9.26
CA LYS A 142 16.08 -6.66 -8.87
C LYS A 142 15.07 -6.84 -7.74
N ALA A 143 14.22 -7.86 -7.84
CA ALA A 143 13.25 -8.19 -6.80
C ALA A 143 13.92 -8.43 -5.44
N ALA A 144 15.02 -9.20 -5.42
CA ALA A 144 15.75 -9.47 -4.19
C ALA A 144 16.34 -8.19 -3.57
N ALA A 145 16.97 -7.33 -4.38
CA ALA A 145 17.51 -6.06 -3.91
C ALA A 145 16.41 -5.10 -3.42
N THR A 146 15.32 -4.99 -4.18
CA THR A 146 14.18 -4.14 -3.80
C THR A 146 13.51 -4.64 -2.52
N TYR A 147 13.38 -5.96 -2.35
CA TYR A 147 12.81 -6.55 -1.13
C TYR A 147 13.68 -6.27 0.10
N GLU A 148 15.00 -6.32 -0.05
CA GLU A 148 15.96 -5.99 1.02
C GLU A 148 15.77 -4.55 1.50
N VAL A 149 15.70 -3.58 0.55
CA VAL A 149 15.38 -2.18 0.88
C VAL A 149 14.06 -2.07 1.65
N GLY A 150 12.98 -2.71 1.18
CA GLY A 150 11.68 -2.66 1.86
C GLY A 150 11.74 -3.18 3.29
N LEU A 151 12.51 -4.26 3.54
CA LEU A 151 12.66 -4.87 4.87
C LEU A 151 13.36 -3.97 5.90
N GLU A 152 14.18 -3.01 5.47
CA GLU A 152 14.85 -2.07 6.38
C GLU A 152 13.85 -1.13 7.07
N TYR A 153 12.71 -0.85 6.41
CA TYR A 153 11.68 0.05 6.89
C TYR A 153 10.54 -0.64 7.65
N ILE A 154 10.53 -1.98 7.75
CA ILE A 154 9.51 -2.72 8.49
C ILE A 154 9.91 -2.88 9.95
N LYS A 155 9.18 -2.21 10.85
CA LYS A 155 9.44 -2.24 12.30
C LYS A 155 9.13 -3.60 12.94
N SER A 156 8.08 -4.27 12.47
CA SER A 156 7.61 -5.55 13.03
C SER A 156 7.47 -6.62 11.96
N PRO A 157 8.59 -7.15 11.42
CA PRO A 157 8.54 -8.11 10.33
C PRO A 157 7.86 -9.42 10.77
N ASN A 158 6.94 -9.92 9.94
CA ASN A 158 6.28 -11.21 10.12
C ASN A 158 7.25 -12.38 9.89
N THR A 159 6.80 -13.62 10.15
CA THR A 159 7.65 -14.83 10.05
C THR A 159 8.27 -15.00 8.65
N ARG A 160 7.49 -14.74 7.58
CA ARG A 160 7.98 -14.83 6.19
C ARG A 160 9.06 -13.77 5.93
N GLN A 161 8.85 -12.55 6.36
CA GLN A 161 9.80 -11.44 6.23
C GLN A 161 11.09 -11.71 7.00
N LYS A 162 10.99 -12.22 8.24
CA LYS A 162 12.16 -12.63 9.05
C LYS A 162 12.97 -13.74 8.37
N MET A 163 12.30 -14.72 7.78
CA MET A 163 12.96 -15.79 7.04
C MET A 163 13.65 -15.25 5.78
N MET A 164 12.97 -14.39 5.02
CA MET A 164 13.55 -13.74 3.84
C MET A 164 14.77 -12.90 4.18
N LYS A 165 14.73 -12.11 5.27
CA LYS A 165 15.86 -11.33 5.77
C LYS A 165 17.08 -12.22 6.07
N LYS A 166 16.87 -13.40 6.67
CA LYS A 166 17.95 -14.37 6.91
C LYS A 166 18.53 -14.92 5.60
N LEU A 167 17.68 -15.27 4.62
CA LEU A 167 18.13 -15.79 3.32
C LEU A 167 18.93 -14.75 2.54
N LEU A 168 18.49 -13.51 2.51
CA LEU A 168 19.20 -12.39 1.88
C LEU A 168 20.54 -12.14 2.57
N GLY A 169 20.61 -12.20 3.90
CA GLY A 169 21.85 -12.08 4.66
C GLY A 169 22.87 -13.19 4.35
N VAL A 170 22.40 -14.43 4.14
CA VAL A 170 23.28 -15.53 3.69
C VAL A 170 23.81 -15.27 2.28
N ARG A 171 22.92 -14.86 1.35
CA ARG A 171 23.33 -14.48 -0.01
C ARG A 171 24.43 -13.42 0.01
N ASN A 172 24.26 -12.35 0.77
CA ASN A 172 25.20 -11.23 0.83
C ASN A 172 26.57 -11.66 1.37
N ARG A 173 26.61 -12.57 2.36
CA ARG A 173 27.87 -13.17 2.86
C ARG A 173 28.58 -14.01 1.79
N LEU A 174 27.83 -14.75 0.97
CA LEU A 174 28.39 -15.64 -0.07
C LEU A 174 28.85 -14.86 -1.30
N THR A 175 28.19 -13.74 -1.63
CA THR A 175 28.49 -12.96 -2.85
C THR A 175 29.39 -11.75 -2.60
N GLY A 176 29.74 -11.45 -1.34
CA GLY A 176 30.53 -10.28 -0.96
C GLY A 176 29.83 -8.94 -1.21
N GLY A 177 28.50 -8.95 -1.45
CA GLY A 177 27.70 -7.78 -1.81
C GLY A 177 26.57 -7.55 -0.82
N GLY A 178 26.82 -6.84 0.28
CA GLY A 178 25.79 -6.14 1.03
C GLY A 178 25.72 -4.70 0.53
N LEU A 179 24.50 -4.14 0.37
CA LEU A 179 24.37 -2.70 0.26
C LEU A 179 24.92 -2.08 1.56
N PRO A 180 25.70 -0.96 1.49
CA PRO A 180 26.14 -0.29 2.71
C PRO A 180 24.90 0.11 3.51
N SER A 181 24.85 -0.28 4.79
CA SER A 181 23.77 0.15 5.69
C SER A 181 23.86 1.67 5.87
N THR A 182 22.83 2.39 5.51
CA THR A 182 22.78 3.85 5.59
C THR A 182 22.47 4.37 7.00
N LYS A 183 22.57 3.54 8.05
CA LYS A 183 22.19 3.92 9.42
C LYS A 183 23.19 3.56 10.54
N GLU A 184 24.49 3.33 10.26
CA GLU A 184 25.46 3.10 11.36
C GLU A 184 26.82 3.75 11.01
N ASP A 185 26.89 5.08 10.92
CA ASP A 185 28.16 5.82 11.01
C ASP A 185 27.93 7.30 11.37
N GLN A 186 27.16 7.59 12.43
CA GLN A 186 27.16 8.90 13.08
C GLN A 186 26.97 8.76 14.59
N SER A 187 27.84 8.05 15.26
CA SER A 187 28.13 8.22 16.69
C SER A 187 29.35 7.37 17.01
N ASP A 188 30.54 7.96 17.00
CA ASP A 188 31.70 7.62 17.86
C ASP A 188 32.96 8.28 17.30
N ASP A 189 32.99 9.63 17.28
CA ASP A 189 34.25 10.38 17.22
C ASP A 189 34.09 11.76 17.90
N GLU A 190 33.74 11.74 19.19
CA GLU A 190 34.01 12.87 20.09
C GLU A 190 34.13 12.33 21.51
N GLU A 191 35.33 11.93 21.90
CA GLU A 191 35.87 12.03 23.26
C GLU A 191 37.21 11.27 23.33
N ASN A 192 38.29 12.02 23.07
CA ASN A 192 39.54 11.89 23.85
C ASN A 192 40.59 12.81 23.22
N ASP A 193 40.65 14.03 23.69
CA ASP A 193 41.90 14.75 23.88
C ASP A 193 41.72 15.79 25.01
N GLU A 194 42.07 15.38 26.22
CA GLU A 194 42.78 16.19 27.22
C GLU A 194 43.32 15.27 28.34
#